data_f3620fdae2323efc35c2f0caa495ba3e
#
_entry.id   f3620fdae2323efc35c2f0caa495ba3e
#
_cell.length_a   1.000
_cell.length_b   1.000
_cell.length_c   1.000
_cell.angle_alpha   90.00
_cell.angle_beta   90.00
_cell.angle_gamma   90.00
#
_symmetry.space_group_name_H-M   'P 1'
#
loop_
_entity.id
_entity.type
_entity.pdbx_description
1 polymer ?
#
loop_
_entity_poly.entity_id
_entity_poly.type
_entity_poly.pdbx_seq_one_letter_code
_entity_poly.pdbx_strand_id
1 'polypeptide(L)'
;MDLHNTPSADEFFENIAVKPATTVAFLEGPAAASDGTVYFSDILNNRIMKFDPSKNERTVWRTPSGRTNGLLFDAQGRLLACEGNEFGPNDGNRRITRTDLKTGKVEVLTERFEGKRYNSPNDIAARSNGQLFFTDPCYDDRTKMELDHDSVYRIDAEGSVQRILTQPAIQRPNGIHLSPDEKTLYVVDSCPIAGGNRKIWAFDLSDAGVPSHQRQVFDFAPGRGGDGMTVDQQGNLYIAGGVYRARGPHESTDVPPAIWIIRPDGKLLGQLPIPEDVITNVTFGGDDLRTLYVTAGKTLFTTRTTIPGWAVHRIR
;
A
#
# COMPACT_ATOMS: atom_id res chain seq x y z
N MET A 1 35.33 -4.53 -19.70
CA MET A 1 34.64 -4.37 -20.99
C MET A 1 33.82 -3.10 -20.84
N ASP A 2 34.12 -2.09 -21.66
CA ASP A 2 33.37 -0.83 -21.61
C ASP A 2 32.04 -1.02 -22.35
N LEU A 3 30.96 -1.15 -21.62
CA LEU A 3 29.60 -1.38 -22.15
C LEU A 3 29.01 -0.13 -22.84
N HIS A 4 29.61 1.06 -22.68
CA HIS A 4 29.15 2.29 -23.32
C HIS A 4 29.47 2.34 -24.84
N ASN A 5 30.34 1.46 -25.34
CA ASN A 5 30.71 1.35 -26.76
C ASN A 5 30.22 0.04 -27.41
N THR A 6 29.12 -0.54 -26.93
CA THR A 6 28.53 -1.73 -27.55
C THR A 6 27.89 -1.34 -28.90
N PRO A 7 28.18 -2.09 -29.99
CA PRO A 7 27.54 -1.85 -31.29
C PRO A 7 26.02 -1.95 -31.19
N SER A 8 25.30 -1.16 -31.98
CA SER A 8 23.87 -1.28 -32.13
C SER A 8 23.50 -2.63 -32.73
N ALA A 9 22.40 -3.22 -32.31
CA ALA A 9 21.82 -4.45 -32.87
C ALA A 9 20.78 -4.18 -33.99
N ASP A 10 20.73 -2.97 -34.52
CA ASP A 10 19.70 -2.52 -35.49
C ASP A 10 19.62 -3.41 -36.74
N GLU A 11 20.79 -4.00 -37.17
CA GLU A 11 20.83 -4.88 -38.31
C GLU A 11 20.21 -6.29 -38.08
N PHE A 12 19.95 -6.63 -36.82
CA PHE A 12 19.39 -7.93 -36.43
C PHE A 12 17.88 -7.87 -36.10
N PHE A 13 17.32 -6.68 -35.96
CA PHE A 13 15.92 -6.49 -35.56
C PHE A 13 15.25 -5.39 -36.38
N GLU A 14 14.01 -5.62 -36.80
CA GLU A 14 13.18 -4.60 -37.46
C GLU A 14 12.92 -3.40 -36.53
N ASN A 15 12.87 -3.67 -35.21
CA ASN A 15 12.74 -2.67 -34.17
C ASN A 15 13.41 -3.18 -32.89
N ILE A 16 14.40 -2.45 -32.38
CA ILE A 16 15.10 -2.82 -31.14
C ILE A 16 14.29 -2.47 -29.87
N ALA A 17 13.16 -1.77 -30.00
CA ALA A 17 12.29 -1.48 -28.86
C ALA A 17 11.50 -2.73 -28.43
N VAL A 18 11.85 -3.28 -27.29
CA VAL A 18 11.13 -4.39 -26.67
C VAL A 18 9.86 -3.86 -25.99
N LYS A 19 8.73 -4.51 -26.30
CA LYS A 19 7.44 -4.23 -25.64
C LYS A 19 7.00 -5.44 -24.83
N PRO A 20 6.48 -5.26 -23.60
CA PRO A 20 5.88 -6.38 -22.87
C PRO A 20 4.66 -6.90 -23.63
N ALA A 21 4.61 -8.20 -23.89
CA ALA A 21 3.45 -8.84 -24.51
C ALA A 21 2.28 -8.99 -23.53
N THR A 22 2.59 -9.17 -22.22
CA THR A 22 1.61 -9.30 -21.14
C THR A 22 2.27 -9.00 -19.80
N THR A 23 1.45 -8.66 -18.79
CA THR A 23 1.84 -8.57 -17.38
C THR A 23 1.16 -9.71 -16.63
N VAL A 24 1.91 -10.51 -15.91
CA VAL A 24 1.42 -11.72 -15.23
C VAL A 24 1.36 -11.59 -13.71
N ALA A 25 1.83 -10.47 -13.15
CA ALA A 25 1.79 -10.18 -11.73
C ALA A 25 1.71 -8.66 -11.50
N PHE A 26 1.05 -8.27 -10.41
CA PHE A 26 1.10 -6.94 -9.86
C PHE A 26 1.04 -7.07 -8.34
N LEU A 27 2.21 -6.90 -7.70
CA LEU A 27 2.37 -7.15 -6.28
C LEU A 27 2.03 -5.92 -5.44
N GLU A 28 1.34 -6.18 -4.33
CA GLU A 28 0.86 -5.18 -3.39
C GLU A 28 0.84 -5.69 -1.96
N GLY A 29 0.58 -4.76 -1.02
CA GLY A 29 0.17 -4.97 0.34
C GLY A 29 0.96 -6.02 1.13
N PRO A 30 2.29 -5.90 1.27
CA PRO A 30 3.06 -6.86 2.04
C PRO A 30 2.74 -6.76 3.53
N ALA A 31 2.54 -7.89 4.20
CA ALA A 31 2.35 -7.99 5.65
C ALA A 31 3.20 -9.11 6.23
N ALA A 32 4.03 -8.80 7.24
CA ALA A 32 4.90 -9.76 7.88
C ALA A 32 4.28 -10.30 9.17
N ALA A 33 4.13 -11.61 9.27
CA ALA A 33 3.65 -12.31 10.45
C ALA A 33 4.73 -12.43 11.53
N SER A 34 4.30 -12.75 12.75
CA SER A 34 5.21 -12.93 13.90
C SER A 34 6.14 -14.15 13.78
N ASP A 35 5.78 -15.12 12.92
CA ASP A 35 6.61 -16.29 12.62
C ASP A 35 7.65 -16.06 11.52
N GLY A 36 7.77 -14.81 11.03
CA GLY A 36 8.67 -14.41 9.96
C GLY A 36 8.12 -14.59 8.54
N THR A 37 6.97 -15.23 8.38
CA THR A 37 6.31 -15.38 7.09
C THR A 37 5.80 -14.04 6.57
N VAL A 38 5.89 -13.82 5.25
CA VAL A 38 5.38 -12.61 4.60
C VAL A 38 4.24 -12.96 3.65
N TYR A 39 3.11 -12.28 3.82
CA TYR A 39 1.97 -12.34 2.92
C TYR A 39 1.96 -11.11 2.03
N PHE A 40 1.59 -11.26 0.77
CA PHE A 40 1.48 -10.14 -0.17
C PHE A 40 0.48 -10.47 -1.27
N SER A 41 -0.13 -9.44 -1.82
CA SER A 41 -1.15 -9.59 -2.87
C SER A 41 -0.52 -9.68 -4.25
N ASP A 42 -1.13 -10.45 -5.12
CA ASP A 42 -0.96 -10.42 -6.57
C ASP A 42 -2.34 -10.16 -7.18
N ILE A 43 -2.64 -8.86 -7.35
CA ILE A 43 -3.98 -8.38 -7.69
C ILE A 43 -4.42 -8.91 -9.06
N LEU A 44 -3.53 -8.86 -10.06
CA LEU A 44 -3.83 -9.30 -11.43
C LEU A 44 -4.26 -10.76 -11.50
N ASN A 45 -3.63 -11.63 -10.69
CA ASN A 45 -3.94 -13.05 -10.65
C ASN A 45 -4.98 -13.40 -9.55
N ASN A 46 -5.58 -12.39 -8.91
CA ASN A 46 -6.62 -12.56 -7.89
C ASN A 46 -6.21 -13.56 -6.80
N ARG A 47 -5.00 -13.37 -6.23
CA ARG A 47 -4.44 -14.27 -5.21
C ARG A 47 -3.63 -13.53 -4.15
N ILE A 48 -3.53 -14.13 -2.96
CA ILE A 48 -2.57 -13.77 -1.93
C ILE A 48 -1.47 -14.80 -1.93
N MET A 49 -0.23 -14.32 -1.97
CA MET A 49 0.99 -15.12 -1.91
C MET A 49 1.49 -15.19 -0.47
N LYS A 50 2.22 -16.26 -0.17
CA LYS A 50 2.95 -16.47 1.07
C LYS A 50 4.42 -16.72 0.73
N PHE A 51 5.34 -16.02 1.40
CA PHE A 51 6.77 -16.21 1.32
C PHE A 51 7.33 -16.62 2.68
N ASP A 52 8.05 -17.74 2.72
CA ASP A 52 8.81 -18.20 3.88
C ASP A 52 10.29 -17.86 3.66
N PRO A 53 10.83 -16.81 4.34
CA PRO A 53 12.21 -16.40 4.14
C PRO A 53 13.23 -17.46 4.59
N SER A 54 12.87 -18.30 5.57
CA SER A 54 13.77 -19.34 6.11
C SER A 54 14.03 -20.45 5.10
N LYS A 55 13.08 -20.70 4.20
CA LYS A 55 13.16 -21.72 3.14
C LYS A 55 13.38 -21.11 1.77
N ASN A 56 13.31 -19.78 1.66
CA ASN A 56 13.27 -19.07 0.38
C ASN A 56 12.16 -19.64 -0.53
N GLU A 57 10.99 -19.92 0.04
CA GLU A 57 9.88 -20.58 -0.64
C GLU A 57 8.68 -19.64 -0.78
N ARG A 58 8.09 -19.62 -1.97
CA ARG A 58 6.89 -18.86 -2.29
C ARG A 58 5.77 -19.80 -2.69
N THR A 59 4.60 -19.65 -2.07
CA THR A 59 3.39 -20.43 -2.36
C THR A 59 2.17 -19.53 -2.55
N VAL A 60 1.13 -20.02 -3.21
CA VAL A 60 -0.19 -19.39 -3.20
C VAL A 60 -0.87 -19.74 -1.89
N TRP A 61 -1.24 -18.72 -1.10
CA TRP A 61 -1.93 -18.92 0.17
C TRP A 61 -3.44 -18.90 0.02
N ARG A 62 -3.99 -17.94 -0.79
CA ARG A 62 -5.43 -17.84 -1.06
C ARG A 62 -5.68 -17.51 -2.53
N THR A 63 -6.62 -18.22 -3.15
CA THR A 63 -7.17 -17.92 -4.48
C THR A 63 -8.60 -18.49 -4.58
N PRO A 64 -9.61 -17.70 -5.05
CA PRO A 64 -9.53 -16.26 -5.33
C PRO A 64 -9.35 -15.44 -4.05
N SER A 65 -8.67 -14.29 -4.17
CA SER A 65 -8.46 -13.38 -3.05
C SER A 65 -9.50 -12.26 -2.96
N GLY A 66 -10.38 -12.15 -3.95
CA GLY A 66 -11.32 -11.03 -4.08
C GLY A 66 -10.66 -9.74 -4.55
N ARG A 67 -9.58 -9.84 -5.33
CA ARG A 67 -8.76 -8.71 -5.78
C ARG A 67 -8.14 -7.95 -4.61
N THR A 68 -7.64 -8.70 -3.62
CA THR A 68 -7.00 -8.10 -2.45
C THR A 68 -5.84 -7.21 -2.87
N ASN A 69 -5.77 -6.01 -2.27
CA ASN A 69 -4.70 -5.04 -2.35
C ASN A 69 -3.92 -5.05 -1.02
N GLY A 70 -4.13 -4.11 -0.11
CA GLY A 70 -3.43 -4.00 1.16
C GLY A 70 -3.70 -5.15 2.12
N LEU A 71 -2.66 -5.57 2.84
CA LEU A 71 -2.70 -6.55 3.92
C LEU A 71 -2.05 -5.96 5.18
N LEU A 72 -2.55 -6.33 6.35
CA LEU A 72 -1.96 -5.95 7.64
C LEU A 72 -2.30 -6.99 8.70
N PHE A 73 -1.43 -7.16 9.69
CA PHE A 73 -1.77 -7.90 10.90
C PHE A 73 -2.35 -6.96 11.96
N ASP A 74 -3.52 -7.30 12.51
CA ASP A 74 -4.10 -6.58 13.65
C ASP A 74 -3.37 -6.89 14.96
N ALA A 75 -3.70 -6.18 16.04
CA ALA A 75 -3.05 -6.33 17.34
C ALA A 75 -3.11 -7.77 17.92
N GLN A 76 -4.05 -8.60 17.44
CA GLN A 76 -4.19 -9.99 17.82
C GLN A 76 -3.47 -10.96 16.86
N GLY A 77 -2.76 -10.43 15.85
CA GLY A 77 -2.04 -11.23 14.86
C GLY A 77 -2.96 -11.91 13.83
N ARG A 78 -4.16 -11.40 13.60
CA ARG A 78 -5.06 -11.85 12.53
C ARG A 78 -4.79 -11.04 11.27
N LEU A 79 -4.85 -11.68 10.11
CA LEU A 79 -4.58 -11.02 8.82
C LEU A 79 -5.82 -10.25 8.34
N LEU A 80 -5.69 -8.95 8.23
CA LEU A 80 -6.63 -8.04 7.58
C LEU A 80 -6.35 -8.00 6.08
N ALA A 81 -7.40 -7.88 5.26
CA ALA A 81 -7.28 -7.78 3.82
C ALA A 81 -8.28 -6.76 3.26
N CYS A 82 -7.78 -5.83 2.45
CA CYS A 82 -8.56 -4.93 1.63
C CYS A 82 -8.89 -5.64 0.31
N GLU A 83 -10.02 -6.34 0.26
CA GLU A 83 -10.48 -6.98 -0.96
C GLU A 83 -11.07 -5.90 -1.88
N GLY A 84 -10.29 -5.52 -2.91
CA GLY A 84 -10.58 -4.38 -3.79
C GLY A 84 -11.37 -4.74 -5.04
N ASN A 85 -11.05 -4.08 -6.16
CA ASN A 85 -11.67 -4.33 -7.47
C ASN A 85 -10.74 -3.99 -8.65
N GLU A 86 -9.49 -3.58 -8.40
CA GLU A 86 -8.57 -3.10 -9.44
C GLU A 86 -8.13 -4.22 -10.39
N PHE A 87 -7.81 -3.82 -11.63
CA PHE A 87 -7.28 -4.67 -12.71
C PHE A 87 -8.17 -5.85 -13.09
N GLY A 88 -9.44 -5.83 -12.76
CA GLY A 88 -10.35 -6.93 -13.01
C GLY A 88 -11.55 -6.57 -13.87
N PRO A 89 -12.29 -7.60 -14.33
CA PRO A 89 -13.55 -7.42 -15.05
C PRO A 89 -14.70 -7.02 -14.11
N ASN A 90 -14.42 -6.29 -13.03
CA ASN A 90 -15.36 -5.91 -11.96
C ASN A 90 -15.81 -7.12 -11.10
N ASP A 91 -14.87 -8.04 -10.83
CA ASP A 91 -15.07 -9.27 -10.06
C ASP A 91 -14.49 -9.22 -8.64
N GLY A 92 -14.02 -8.04 -8.20
CA GLY A 92 -13.52 -7.81 -6.85
C GLY A 92 -14.62 -7.79 -5.80
N ASN A 93 -14.29 -8.19 -4.58
CA ASN A 93 -15.28 -8.31 -3.50
C ASN A 93 -15.70 -6.95 -2.90
N ARG A 94 -14.84 -5.94 -2.96
CA ARG A 94 -15.07 -4.57 -2.42
C ARG A 94 -15.44 -4.59 -0.95
N ARG A 95 -14.59 -5.18 -0.10
CA ARG A 95 -14.85 -5.38 1.32
C ARG A 95 -13.57 -5.47 2.14
N ILE A 96 -13.71 -5.36 3.46
CA ILE A 96 -12.64 -5.63 4.42
C ILE A 96 -12.88 -6.97 5.08
N THR A 97 -11.87 -7.83 5.09
CA THR A 97 -11.93 -9.14 5.77
C THR A 97 -10.83 -9.28 6.80
N ARG A 98 -11.06 -10.18 7.77
CA ARG A 98 -10.13 -10.57 8.80
C ARG A 98 -10.01 -12.08 8.85
N THR A 99 -8.79 -12.61 8.79
CA THR A 99 -8.54 -14.05 8.80
C THR A 99 -7.75 -14.44 10.04
N ASP A 100 -8.27 -15.35 10.81
CA ASP A 100 -7.52 -16.07 11.84
C ASP A 100 -6.66 -17.15 11.16
N LEU A 101 -5.33 -16.97 11.19
CA LEU A 101 -4.41 -17.87 10.51
C LEU A 101 -4.35 -19.29 11.15
N LYS A 102 -4.72 -19.42 12.43
CA LYS A 102 -4.70 -20.71 13.14
C LYS A 102 -5.88 -21.59 12.74
N THR A 103 -7.05 -20.98 12.59
CA THR A 103 -8.30 -21.70 12.26
C THR A 103 -8.65 -21.64 10.78
N GLY A 104 -8.06 -20.72 10.02
CA GLY A 104 -8.40 -20.42 8.64
C GLY A 104 -9.74 -19.69 8.49
N LYS A 105 -10.41 -19.32 9.61
CA LYS A 105 -11.71 -18.63 9.57
C LYS A 105 -11.56 -17.22 9.01
N VAL A 106 -12.34 -16.93 7.97
CA VAL A 106 -12.47 -15.59 7.37
C VAL A 106 -13.75 -14.94 7.88
N GLU A 107 -13.63 -13.72 8.36
CA GLU A 107 -14.73 -12.87 8.80
C GLU A 107 -14.81 -11.64 7.88
N VAL A 108 -15.99 -11.30 7.39
CA VAL A 108 -16.26 -10.04 6.68
C VAL A 108 -16.54 -8.97 7.73
N LEU A 109 -15.67 -7.95 7.81
CA LEU A 109 -15.85 -6.84 8.75
C LEU A 109 -16.84 -5.80 8.22
N THR A 110 -16.72 -5.49 6.93
CA THR A 110 -17.64 -4.58 6.22
C THR A 110 -17.54 -4.79 4.72
N GLU A 111 -18.68 -4.66 4.02
CA GLU A 111 -18.76 -4.72 2.55
C GLU A 111 -19.59 -3.58 1.95
N ARG A 112 -20.23 -2.75 2.82
CA ARG A 112 -21.07 -1.63 2.40
C ARG A 112 -20.98 -0.47 3.40
N PHE A 113 -21.12 0.73 2.86
CA PHE A 113 -21.34 1.93 3.63
C PHE A 113 -22.63 2.59 3.14
N GLU A 114 -23.58 2.86 4.06
CA GLU A 114 -24.91 3.42 3.73
C GLU A 114 -25.64 2.64 2.62
N GLY A 115 -25.53 1.30 2.64
CA GLY A 115 -26.16 0.40 1.68
C GLY A 115 -25.45 0.26 0.33
N LYS A 116 -24.42 1.08 0.04
CA LYS A 116 -23.63 1.08 -1.19
C LYS A 116 -22.33 0.30 -1.01
N ARG A 117 -21.85 -0.35 -2.08
CA ARG A 117 -20.55 -1.03 -2.10
C ARG A 117 -19.41 -0.02 -2.07
N TYR A 118 -18.30 -0.39 -1.44
CA TYR A 118 -17.04 0.38 -1.52
C TYR A 118 -16.54 0.50 -2.96
N ASN A 119 -15.65 1.45 -3.24
CA ASN A 119 -15.04 1.64 -4.55
C ASN A 119 -14.04 0.51 -4.85
N SER A 120 -12.93 0.52 -4.14
CA SER A 120 -11.89 -0.50 -4.19
C SER A 120 -11.01 -0.37 -2.94
N PRO A 121 -11.39 -0.96 -1.79
CA PRO A 121 -10.56 -0.89 -0.59
C PRO A 121 -9.10 -1.21 -0.91
N ASN A 122 -8.20 -0.27 -0.53
CA ASN A 122 -6.81 -0.28 -1.02
C ASN A 122 -5.83 -0.63 0.11
N ASP A 123 -5.71 0.18 1.16
CA ASP A 123 -4.77 -0.07 2.25
C ASP A 123 -5.43 0.11 3.62
N ILE A 124 -4.78 -0.40 4.69
CA ILE A 124 -5.39 -0.49 6.00
C ILE A 124 -4.37 -0.30 7.13
N ALA A 125 -4.76 0.44 8.17
CA ALA A 125 -4.04 0.61 9.42
C ALA A 125 -4.88 0.12 10.60
N ALA A 126 -4.22 -0.38 11.65
CA ALA A 126 -4.88 -0.90 12.85
C ALA A 126 -4.32 -0.24 14.11
N ARG A 127 -5.19 0.11 15.04
CA ARG A 127 -4.87 0.52 16.40
C ARG A 127 -4.82 -0.67 17.36
N SER A 128 -4.06 -0.52 18.42
CA SER A 128 -3.99 -1.52 19.51
C SER A 128 -5.32 -1.73 20.22
N ASN A 129 -6.19 -0.72 20.24
CA ASN A 129 -7.54 -0.77 20.80
C ASN A 129 -8.60 -1.46 19.91
N GLY A 130 -8.19 -1.95 18.71
CA GLY A 130 -9.05 -2.67 17.78
C GLY A 130 -9.72 -1.81 16.71
N GLN A 131 -9.55 -0.49 16.73
CA GLN A 131 -10.00 0.38 15.64
C GLN A 131 -9.17 0.12 14.38
N LEU A 132 -9.82 0.12 13.22
CA LEU A 132 -9.20 -0.05 11.90
C LEU A 132 -9.50 1.17 11.04
N PHE A 133 -8.56 1.54 10.18
CA PHE A 133 -8.68 2.65 9.24
C PHE A 133 -8.31 2.15 7.86
N PHE A 134 -9.15 2.34 6.85
CA PHE A 134 -8.86 1.89 5.50
C PHE A 134 -9.18 2.95 4.46
N THR A 135 -8.44 2.91 3.36
CA THR A 135 -8.63 3.77 2.19
C THR A 135 -9.48 3.07 1.14
N ASP A 136 -10.33 3.84 0.45
CA ASP A 136 -11.24 3.34 -0.58
C ASP A 136 -11.22 4.24 -1.82
N PRO A 137 -10.10 4.25 -2.59
CA PRO A 137 -10.00 4.99 -3.84
C PRO A 137 -10.69 4.25 -5.00
N CYS A 138 -10.87 4.97 -6.10
CA CYS A 138 -11.19 4.39 -7.40
C CYS A 138 -10.16 4.85 -8.45
N TYR A 139 -9.24 3.97 -8.81
CA TYR A 139 -8.24 4.21 -9.87
C TYR A 139 -8.71 3.76 -11.25
N ASP A 140 -9.66 2.82 -11.28
CA ASP A 140 -10.25 2.28 -12.51
C ASP A 140 -11.43 3.12 -13.04
N ASP A 141 -12.41 2.48 -13.65
CA ASP A 141 -13.60 3.09 -14.23
C ASP A 141 -14.51 3.73 -13.18
N ARG A 142 -14.38 5.03 -13.01
CA ARG A 142 -15.14 5.81 -12.02
C ARG A 142 -16.64 5.86 -12.28
N THR A 143 -17.10 5.52 -13.49
CA THR A 143 -18.54 5.45 -13.81
C THR A 143 -19.24 4.30 -13.09
N LYS A 144 -18.49 3.35 -12.53
CA LYS A 144 -18.99 2.21 -11.75
C LYS A 144 -18.97 2.44 -10.24
N MET A 145 -18.58 3.63 -9.78
CA MET A 145 -18.65 3.98 -8.36
C MET A 145 -20.11 4.02 -7.91
N GLU A 146 -20.39 3.36 -6.77
CA GLU A 146 -21.69 3.49 -6.08
C GLU A 146 -21.63 4.60 -5.05
N LEU A 147 -20.47 4.81 -4.42
CA LEU A 147 -20.19 5.92 -3.51
C LEU A 147 -19.79 7.17 -4.28
N ASP A 148 -20.08 8.33 -3.71
CA ASP A 148 -19.91 9.65 -4.32
C ASP A 148 -18.44 10.10 -4.38
N HIS A 149 -17.59 9.61 -3.46
CA HIS A 149 -16.21 10.06 -3.29
C HIS A 149 -15.26 8.91 -2.97
N ASP A 150 -13.98 9.11 -3.32
CA ASP A 150 -12.88 8.38 -2.70
C ASP A 150 -12.77 8.83 -1.24
N SER A 151 -12.55 7.91 -0.32
CA SER A 151 -12.68 8.22 1.10
C SER A 151 -11.77 7.39 1.99
N VAL A 152 -11.61 7.81 3.24
CA VAL A 152 -11.04 7.01 4.32
C VAL A 152 -12.15 6.68 5.30
N TYR A 153 -12.19 5.44 5.73
CA TYR A 153 -13.18 4.92 6.68
C TYR A 153 -12.50 4.42 7.94
N ARG A 154 -13.23 4.46 9.04
CA ARG A 154 -12.90 3.81 10.30
C ARG A 154 -13.91 2.71 10.61
N ILE A 155 -13.42 1.56 11.07
CA ILE A 155 -14.22 0.50 11.69
C ILE A 155 -13.90 0.52 13.18
N ASP A 156 -14.91 0.68 14.03
CA ASP A 156 -14.77 0.62 15.48
C ASP A 156 -14.53 -0.82 15.95
N ALA A 157 -14.09 -0.98 17.19
CA ALA A 157 -13.90 -2.30 17.79
C ALA A 157 -15.20 -3.12 17.81
N GLU A 158 -16.34 -2.46 17.87
CA GLU A 158 -17.69 -3.05 17.84
C GLU A 158 -18.22 -3.31 16.42
N GLY A 159 -17.44 -2.95 15.39
CA GLY A 159 -17.76 -3.18 13.97
C GLY A 159 -18.58 -2.06 13.30
N SER A 160 -18.82 -0.93 13.98
CA SER A 160 -19.48 0.22 13.37
C SER A 160 -18.54 0.93 12.38
N VAL A 161 -19.06 1.36 11.23
CA VAL A 161 -18.26 1.99 10.17
C VAL A 161 -18.60 3.46 10.05
N GLN A 162 -17.60 4.31 9.95
CA GLN A 162 -17.74 5.75 9.73
C GLN A 162 -16.80 6.21 8.61
N ARG A 163 -17.28 7.09 7.72
CA ARG A 163 -16.46 7.84 6.76
C ARG A 163 -15.81 9.00 7.53
N ILE A 164 -14.50 9.01 7.63
CA ILE A 164 -13.76 9.97 8.45
C ILE A 164 -13.04 11.05 7.64
N LEU A 165 -12.65 10.75 6.40
CA LEU A 165 -12.04 11.72 5.47
C LEU A 165 -12.63 11.52 4.07
N THR A 166 -12.89 12.63 3.39
CA THR A 166 -13.36 12.69 2.01
C THR A 166 -13.02 14.05 1.40
N GLN A 167 -13.37 14.28 0.16
CA GLN A 167 -13.20 15.60 -0.47
C GLN A 167 -13.92 16.70 0.33
N PRO A 168 -13.33 17.91 0.46
CA PRO A 168 -12.09 18.36 -0.18
C PRO A 168 -10.82 18.03 0.62
N ALA A 169 -10.90 17.44 1.81
CA ALA A 169 -9.75 17.17 2.68
C ALA A 169 -8.74 16.19 2.04
N ILE A 170 -9.25 15.24 1.25
CA ILE A 170 -8.46 14.24 0.54
C ILE A 170 -9.06 13.98 -0.83
N GLN A 171 -8.22 13.68 -1.84
CA GLN A 171 -8.69 13.47 -3.21
C GLN A 171 -8.73 12.01 -3.62
N ARG A 172 -7.62 11.29 -3.42
CA ARG A 172 -7.50 9.86 -3.75
C ARG A 172 -6.56 9.17 -2.77
N PRO A 173 -7.08 8.75 -1.61
CA PRO A 173 -6.26 8.11 -0.59
C PRO A 173 -5.76 6.74 -1.06
N ASN A 174 -4.47 6.47 -0.80
CA ASN A 174 -3.79 5.21 -1.08
C ASN A 174 -3.23 4.64 0.23
N GLY A 175 -1.92 4.64 0.44
CA GLY A 175 -1.30 4.16 1.67
C GLY A 175 -1.81 4.88 2.92
N ILE A 176 -1.93 4.15 4.01
CA ILE A 176 -2.40 4.65 5.30
C ILE A 176 -1.64 3.99 6.44
N HIS A 177 -1.20 4.76 7.42
CA HIS A 177 -0.50 4.24 8.59
C HIS A 177 -0.70 5.11 9.83
N LEU A 178 -0.42 4.56 11.00
CA LEU A 178 -0.43 5.29 12.27
C LEU A 178 1.00 5.58 12.73
N SER A 179 1.16 6.68 13.49
CA SER A 179 2.38 6.89 14.27
C SER A 179 2.55 5.81 15.35
N PRO A 180 3.77 5.56 15.86
CA PRO A 180 4.00 4.56 16.91
C PRO A 180 3.22 4.80 18.22
N ASP A 181 2.88 6.05 18.52
CA ASP A 181 2.02 6.42 19.66
C ASP A 181 0.52 6.40 19.33
N GLU A 182 0.17 6.00 18.12
CA GLU A 182 -1.20 5.88 17.57
C GLU A 182 -2.03 7.19 17.62
N LYS A 183 -1.37 8.36 17.74
CA LYS A 183 -2.03 9.68 17.82
C LYS A 183 -2.03 10.45 16.52
N THR A 184 -1.32 9.98 15.50
CA THR A 184 -1.31 10.59 14.17
C THR A 184 -1.70 9.56 13.13
N LEU A 185 -2.65 9.94 12.27
CA LEU A 185 -3.00 9.19 11.06
C LEU A 185 -2.28 9.81 9.87
N TYR A 186 -1.46 9.03 9.19
CA TYR A 186 -0.83 9.40 7.92
C TYR A 186 -1.60 8.81 6.75
N VAL A 187 -1.82 9.61 5.73
CA VAL A 187 -2.51 9.19 4.50
C VAL A 187 -1.73 9.69 3.29
N VAL A 188 -1.39 8.79 2.38
CA VAL A 188 -0.91 9.14 1.04
C VAL A 188 -2.10 9.51 0.18
N ASP A 189 -2.07 10.71 -0.39
CA ASP A 189 -3.08 11.21 -1.34
C ASP A 189 -2.45 11.29 -2.73
N SER A 190 -2.76 10.30 -3.58
CA SER A 190 -2.11 10.08 -4.86
C SER A 190 -3.11 10.18 -6.02
N CYS A 191 -3.52 11.41 -6.33
CA CYS A 191 -4.52 11.67 -7.36
C CYS A 191 -3.88 11.92 -8.74
N PRO A 192 -4.06 11.04 -9.76
CA PRO A 192 -3.31 11.08 -11.03
C PRO A 192 -3.86 12.09 -12.07
N ILE A 193 -4.73 13.01 -11.68
CA ILE A 193 -5.27 14.04 -12.57
C ILE A 193 -4.40 15.31 -12.61
N ALA A 194 -4.66 16.22 -13.56
CA ALA A 194 -4.01 17.53 -13.61
C ALA A 194 -4.25 18.30 -12.30
N GLY A 195 -3.16 18.78 -11.66
CA GLY A 195 -3.23 19.49 -10.38
C GLY A 195 -3.71 18.64 -9.19
N GLY A 196 -3.81 17.33 -9.38
CA GLY A 196 -4.17 16.40 -8.30
C GLY A 196 -3.08 16.33 -7.22
N ASN A 197 -3.49 16.00 -6.01
CA ASN A 197 -2.58 15.85 -4.88
C ASN A 197 -1.56 14.72 -5.13
N ARG A 198 -0.31 14.97 -4.73
CA ARG A 198 0.80 14.01 -4.69
C ARG A 198 1.42 14.06 -3.30
N LYS A 199 0.57 14.03 -2.26
CA LYS A 199 0.92 14.48 -0.91
C LYS A 199 0.85 13.37 0.11
N ILE A 200 1.62 13.56 1.16
CA ILE A 200 1.44 12.83 2.42
C ILE A 200 0.80 13.81 3.38
N TRP A 201 -0.36 13.44 3.90
CA TRP A 201 -1.08 14.16 4.92
C TRP A 201 -0.89 13.52 6.29
N ALA A 202 -0.83 14.34 7.33
CA ALA A 202 -0.95 13.91 8.72
C ALA A 202 -2.19 14.55 9.34
N PHE A 203 -2.88 13.78 10.16
CA PHE A 203 -4.03 14.20 10.95
C PHE A 203 -3.82 13.80 12.40
N ASP A 204 -4.09 14.72 13.33
CA ASP A 204 -4.16 14.36 14.74
C ASP A 204 -5.38 13.46 14.94
N LEU A 205 -5.21 12.37 15.68
CA LEU A 205 -6.22 11.35 15.86
C LEU A 205 -6.64 11.27 17.33
N SER A 206 -7.90 11.59 17.61
CA SER A 206 -8.46 11.45 18.95
C SER A 206 -8.55 9.98 19.40
N ASP A 207 -8.80 9.71 20.67
CA ASP A 207 -9.03 8.36 21.18
C ASP A 207 -10.26 7.70 20.52
N ALA A 208 -11.26 8.51 20.17
CA ALA A 208 -12.42 8.06 19.39
C ALA A 208 -12.09 7.80 17.91
N GLY A 209 -10.85 7.99 17.44
CA GLY A 209 -10.45 7.78 16.06
C GLY A 209 -10.98 8.84 15.10
N VAL A 210 -11.25 10.05 15.57
CA VAL A 210 -11.69 11.19 14.75
C VAL A 210 -10.48 12.01 14.34
N PRO A 211 -10.21 12.18 13.02
CA PRO A 211 -9.09 12.97 12.53
C PRO A 211 -9.38 14.48 12.65
N SER A 212 -8.33 15.25 12.93
CA SER A 212 -8.35 16.72 13.00
C SER A 212 -7.00 17.30 12.61
N HIS A 213 -6.88 18.63 12.54
CA HIS A 213 -5.63 19.36 12.30
C HIS A 213 -4.80 18.80 11.12
N GLN A 214 -5.43 18.76 9.93
CA GLN A 214 -4.74 18.34 8.70
C GLN A 214 -3.48 19.19 8.45
N ARG A 215 -2.36 18.51 8.20
CA ARG A 215 -1.08 19.15 7.81
C ARG A 215 -0.38 18.35 6.70
N GLN A 216 0.23 19.07 5.78
CA GLN A 216 1.07 18.45 4.75
C GLN A 216 2.40 18.04 5.36
N VAL A 217 2.76 16.76 5.21
CA VAL A 217 4.09 16.24 5.57
C VAL A 217 5.04 16.38 4.41
N PHE A 218 4.62 15.93 3.21
CA PHE A 218 5.48 15.95 2.02
C PHE A 218 4.64 16.12 0.75
N ASP A 219 5.27 16.62 -0.32
CA ASP A 219 4.66 16.77 -1.64
C ASP A 219 5.61 16.23 -2.71
N PHE A 220 5.18 15.23 -3.45
CA PHE A 220 5.94 14.63 -4.55
C PHE A 220 5.68 15.31 -5.89
N ALA A 221 4.78 16.31 -5.96
CA ALA A 221 4.48 16.97 -7.22
C ALA A 221 5.73 17.61 -7.87
N PRO A 222 5.89 17.56 -9.20
CA PRO A 222 4.95 17.09 -10.22
C PRO A 222 5.06 15.58 -10.53
N GLY A 223 5.90 14.83 -9.81
CA GLY A 223 6.08 13.40 -10.03
C GLY A 223 4.88 12.54 -9.65
N ARG A 224 5.04 11.23 -9.73
CA ARG A 224 4.07 10.30 -9.16
C ARG A 224 4.06 10.45 -7.65
N GLY A 225 2.88 10.54 -7.06
CA GLY A 225 2.70 10.53 -5.61
C GLY A 225 3.18 9.21 -4.97
N GLY A 226 3.23 9.17 -3.65
CA GLY A 226 3.44 7.93 -2.92
C GLY A 226 2.34 6.91 -3.19
N ASP A 227 2.62 5.67 -2.83
CA ASP A 227 1.69 4.53 -2.89
C ASP A 227 1.49 3.99 -1.46
N GLY A 228 1.92 2.79 -1.13
CA GLY A 228 1.88 2.29 0.24
C GLY A 228 2.96 2.87 1.16
N MET A 229 2.80 2.69 2.47
CA MET A 229 3.73 3.19 3.47
C MET A 229 3.82 2.31 4.72
N THR A 230 4.93 2.46 5.45
CA THR A 230 5.10 1.95 6.81
C THR A 230 5.91 2.95 7.67
N VAL A 231 6.04 2.70 8.98
CA VAL A 231 6.81 3.56 9.88
C VAL A 231 7.82 2.76 10.70
N ASP A 232 8.93 3.39 11.09
CA ASP A 232 9.87 2.84 12.05
C ASP A 232 9.51 3.23 13.51
N GLN A 233 10.23 2.69 14.48
CA GLN A 233 10.00 2.98 15.91
C GLN A 233 10.30 4.43 16.30
N GLN A 234 11.01 5.19 15.48
CA GLN A 234 11.25 6.62 15.67
C GLN A 234 10.17 7.48 15.01
N GLY A 235 9.22 6.85 14.31
CA GLY A 235 8.13 7.51 13.59
C GLY A 235 8.51 8.01 12.21
N ASN A 236 9.69 7.69 11.66
CA ASN A 236 10.02 8.02 10.29
C ASN A 236 9.15 7.22 9.33
N LEU A 237 8.65 7.88 8.29
CA LEU A 237 7.79 7.32 7.26
C LEU A 237 8.66 6.70 6.15
N TYR A 238 8.36 5.48 5.76
CA TYR A 238 8.93 4.78 4.62
C TYR A 238 7.86 4.69 3.55
N ILE A 239 8.00 5.46 2.47
CA ILE A 239 7.00 5.62 1.42
C ILE A 239 7.45 4.93 0.15
N ALA A 240 6.66 4.00 -0.37
CA ALA A 240 6.81 3.48 -1.72
C ALA A 240 6.43 4.56 -2.73
N GLY A 241 7.28 4.87 -3.70
CA GLY A 241 6.95 5.94 -4.65
C GLY A 241 7.92 6.08 -5.81
N GLY A 242 7.50 6.87 -6.79
CA GLY A 242 8.29 7.18 -7.96
C GLY A 242 8.12 6.20 -9.12
N VAL A 243 8.60 6.62 -10.30
CA VAL A 243 8.55 5.85 -11.55
C VAL A 243 9.77 6.13 -12.43
N TYR A 244 10.23 5.15 -13.19
CA TYR A 244 11.18 5.36 -14.28
C TYR A 244 10.50 5.92 -15.54
N ARG A 245 9.20 5.62 -15.72
CA ARG A 245 8.41 6.09 -16.87
C ARG A 245 7.09 6.64 -16.37
N ALA A 246 6.75 7.86 -16.81
CA ALA A 246 5.45 8.46 -16.54
C ALA A 246 4.33 7.51 -17.03
N ARG A 247 3.36 7.23 -16.17
CA ARG A 247 2.23 6.33 -16.44
C ARG A 247 1.02 7.05 -16.98
N GLY A 248 1.03 8.37 -16.90
CA GLY A 248 -0.05 9.21 -17.40
C GLY A 248 0.44 10.60 -17.77
N PRO A 249 -0.42 11.40 -18.43
CA PRO A 249 -0.04 12.70 -18.96
C PRO A 249 0.26 13.76 -17.88
N HIS A 250 -0.04 13.48 -16.63
CA HIS A 250 0.12 14.38 -15.50
C HIS A 250 1.14 13.88 -14.46
N GLU A 251 2.02 12.97 -14.87
CA GLU A 251 3.15 12.49 -14.07
C GLU A 251 4.45 12.84 -14.76
N SER A 252 5.48 13.17 -13.97
CA SER A 252 6.85 13.29 -14.43
C SER A 252 7.73 12.20 -13.83
N THR A 253 8.95 12.04 -14.32
CA THR A 253 9.97 11.12 -13.81
C THR A 253 10.89 11.80 -12.79
N ASP A 254 10.55 12.98 -12.29
CA ASP A 254 11.36 13.73 -11.30
C ASP A 254 11.44 13.03 -9.95
N VAL A 255 10.50 12.10 -9.69
CA VAL A 255 10.52 11.22 -8.52
C VAL A 255 10.91 9.82 -8.97
N PRO A 256 12.17 9.40 -8.80
CA PRO A 256 12.63 8.06 -9.19
C PRO A 256 12.05 6.97 -8.27
N PRO A 257 11.94 5.72 -8.77
CA PRO A 257 11.45 4.60 -7.99
C PRO A 257 12.33 4.32 -6.78
N ALA A 258 11.78 4.50 -5.60
CA ALA A 258 12.50 4.30 -4.34
C ALA A 258 11.54 4.08 -3.16
N ILE A 259 12.10 3.64 -2.05
CA ILE A 259 11.51 3.87 -0.72
C ILE A 259 12.07 5.21 -0.23
N TRP A 260 11.18 6.16 -0.01
CA TRP A 260 11.48 7.50 0.47
C TRP A 260 11.35 7.54 1.98
N ILE A 261 12.41 7.94 2.68
CA ILE A 261 12.42 8.00 4.15
C ILE A 261 12.24 9.44 4.56
N ILE A 262 11.11 9.74 5.20
CA ILE A 262 10.65 11.09 5.51
C ILE A 262 10.34 11.19 7.01
N ARG A 263 10.90 12.20 7.67
CA ARG A 263 10.57 12.48 9.07
C ARG A 263 9.17 13.11 9.18
N PRO A 264 8.44 12.94 10.32
CA PRO A 264 7.08 13.49 10.50
C PRO A 264 6.93 15.00 10.28
N ASP A 265 8.02 15.78 10.41
CA ASP A 265 8.05 17.21 10.14
C ASP A 265 8.29 17.57 8.65
N GLY A 266 8.34 16.57 7.77
CA GLY A 266 8.51 16.73 6.34
C GLY A 266 9.95 16.71 5.84
N LYS A 267 10.93 16.55 6.72
CA LYS A 267 12.32 16.47 6.30
C LYS A 267 12.61 15.14 5.59
N LEU A 268 13.06 15.20 4.34
CA LEU A 268 13.61 14.04 3.64
C LEU A 268 14.92 13.61 4.30
N LEU A 269 14.98 12.37 4.77
CA LEU A 269 16.15 11.76 5.39
C LEU A 269 17.00 10.99 4.39
N GLY A 270 16.36 10.38 3.37
CA GLY A 270 17.05 9.61 2.35
C GLY A 270 16.10 8.86 1.44
N GLN A 271 16.68 8.14 0.49
CA GLN A 271 15.95 7.26 -0.41
C GLN A 271 16.72 5.95 -0.62
N LEU A 272 15.99 4.85 -0.72
CA LEU A 272 16.50 3.54 -1.12
C LEU A 272 16.03 3.26 -2.54
N PRO A 273 16.89 3.38 -3.57
CA PRO A 273 16.50 3.07 -4.94
C PRO A 273 16.07 1.62 -5.11
N ILE A 274 15.01 1.37 -5.87
CA ILE A 274 14.50 0.05 -6.18
C ILE A 274 14.67 -0.19 -7.69
N PRO A 275 15.34 -1.30 -8.13
CA PRO A 275 15.67 -1.54 -9.52
C PRO A 275 14.49 -2.10 -10.34
N GLU A 276 13.29 -1.73 -10.03
CA GLU A 276 12.07 -2.09 -10.77
C GLU A 276 11.10 -0.91 -10.76
N ASP A 277 10.29 -0.78 -11.80
CA ASP A 277 9.28 0.27 -11.89
C ASP A 277 8.02 -0.10 -11.10
N VAL A 278 7.26 0.92 -10.71
CA VAL A 278 6.02 0.80 -9.93
C VAL A 278 6.27 0.18 -8.56
N ILE A 279 6.89 0.96 -7.68
CA ILE A 279 7.00 0.61 -6.27
C ILE A 279 5.63 0.82 -5.65
N THR A 280 5.06 -0.24 -5.10
CA THR A 280 3.65 -0.23 -4.66
C THR A 280 3.51 -0.10 -3.16
N ASN A 281 4.21 -0.96 -2.38
CA ASN A 281 4.00 -0.96 -0.93
C ASN A 281 5.24 -1.48 -0.18
N VAL A 282 5.25 -1.34 1.15
CA VAL A 282 6.40 -1.66 1.99
C VAL A 282 5.97 -2.05 3.40
N THR A 283 6.65 -3.03 4.01
CA THR A 283 6.41 -3.44 5.41
C THR A 283 7.70 -3.85 6.11
N PHE A 284 7.72 -3.71 7.42
CA PHE A 284 8.77 -4.27 8.27
C PHE A 284 8.42 -5.68 8.73
N GLY A 285 9.44 -6.55 8.78
CA GLY A 285 9.33 -7.89 9.29
C GLY A 285 10.65 -8.43 9.85
N GLY A 286 10.74 -9.76 10.00
CA GLY A 286 11.80 -10.42 10.73
C GLY A 286 11.59 -10.34 12.25
N ASP A 287 12.35 -11.13 13.00
CA ASP A 287 12.20 -11.21 14.46
C ASP A 287 12.48 -9.88 15.18
N ASP A 288 13.40 -9.10 14.64
CA ASP A 288 13.85 -7.82 15.17
C ASP A 288 13.20 -6.59 14.48
N LEU A 289 12.22 -6.82 13.57
CA LEU A 289 11.57 -5.79 12.75
C LEU A 289 12.56 -4.92 11.94
N ARG A 290 13.73 -5.44 11.60
CA ARG A 290 14.74 -4.74 10.79
C ARG A 290 14.82 -5.22 9.34
N THR A 291 14.00 -6.16 8.95
CA THR A 291 13.90 -6.58 7.56
C THR A 291 12.78 -5.80 6.88
N LEU A 292 13.13 -4.99 5.89
CA LEU A 292 12.17 -4.26 5.06
C LEU A 292 11.82 -5.12 3.85
N TYR A 293 10.54 -5.35 3.63
CA TYR A 293 9.99 -6.00 2.45
C TYR A 293 9.28 -4.97 1.58
N VAL A 294 9.60 -4.97 0.29
CA VAL A 294 9.07 -3.99 -0.69
C VAL A 294 8.43 -4.73 -1.85
N THR A 295 7.19 -4.45 -2.13
CA THR A 295 6.53 -4.89 -3.36
C THR A 295 6.76 -3.86 -4.47
N ALA A 296 7.17 -4.35 -5.64
CA ALA A 296 7.39 -3.52 -6.81
C ALA A 296 7.10 -4.34 -8.08
N GLY A 297 6.20 -3.86 -8.92
CA GLY A 297 5.82 -4.55 -10.15
C GLY A 297 5.51 -6.03 -9.90
N LYS A 298 6.44 -6.91 -10.24
CA LYS A 298 6.32 -8.38 -10.09
C LYS A 298 7.24 -8.98 -9.02
N THR A 299 8.02 -8.16 -8.29
CA THR A 299 9.10 -8.61 -7.40
C THR A 299 8.82 -8.20 -5.95
N LEU A 300 9.02 -9.13 -5.01
CA LEU A 300 9.14 -8.83 -3.60
C LEU A 300 10.64 -8.67 -3.28
N PHE A 301 11.06 -7.44 -2.99
CA PHE A 301 12.43 -7.12 -2.58
C PHE A 301 12.58 -7.18 -1.06
N THR A 302 13.81 -7.35 -0.59
CA THR A 302 14.13 -7.29 0.82
C THR A 302 15.47 -6.62 1.07
N THR A 303 15.57 -5.90 2.19
CA THR A 303 16.81 -5.29 2.69
C THR A 303 16.78 -5.19 4.21
N ARG A 304 17.91 -4.82 4.81
CA ARG A 304 18.02 -4.61 6.26
C ARG A 304 18.09 -3.13 6.59
N THR A 305 17.40 -2.72 7.66
CA THR A 305 17.40 -1.36 8.19
C THR A 305 18.20 -1.28 9.50
N THR A 306 18.70 -0.09 9.81
CA THR A 306 19.40 0.19 11.08
C THR A 306 18.42 0.51 12.21
N ILE A 307 17.22 0.99 11.89
CA ILE A 307 16.15 1.31 12.83
C ILE A 307 15.07 0.25 12.67
N PRO A 308 14.60 -0.37 13.78
CA PRO A 308 13.50 -1.32 13.70
C PRO A 308 12.20 -0.65 13.25
N GLY A 309 11.38 -1.36 12.51
CA GLY A 309 10.01 -0.94 12.20
C GLY A 309 9.09 -0.98 13.41
N TRP A 310 7.95 -0.33 13.27
CA TRP A 310 6.84 -0.45 14.22
C TRP A 310 5.72 -1.29 13.61
N ALA A 311 5.14 -2.19 14.41
CA ALA A 311 4.02 -3.03 14.00
C ALA A 311 3.10 -3.30 15.18
N VAL A 312 1.79 -3.04 15.03
CA VAL A 312 0.80 -3.12 16.10
C VAL A 312 0.71 -4.51 16.74
N HIS A 313 0.85 -5.57 15.95
CA HIS A 313 0.83 -6.97 16.45
C HIS A 313 2.10 -7.40 17.18
N ARG A 314 3.12 -6.54 17.24
CA ARG A 314 4.40 -6.77 17.94
C ARG A 314 4.55 -5.90 19.19
N ILE A 315 3.56 -5.10 19.52
CA ILE A 315 3.52 -4.32 20.76
C ILE A 315 3.33 -5.33 21.93
N ARG A 316 4.24 -5.30 22.89
CA ARG A 316 4.20 -6.14 24.12
C ARG A 316 3.70 -5.33 25.29
#